data_92d80c981b2c69d12aba323caa0ad87a
#
_entry.id   92d80c981b2c69d12aba323caa0ad87a
#
_cell.length_a   1.000
_cell.length_b   1.000
_cell.length_c   1.000
_cell.angle_alpha   90.00
_cell.angle_beta   90.00
_cell.angle_gamma   90.00
#
_symmetry.space_group_name_H-M   'P 1'
#
loop_
_entity.id
_entity.type
_entity.pdbx_description
1 polymer ?
#
loop_
_entity_poly.entity_id
_entity_poly.type
_entity_poly.pdbx_seq_one_letter_code
_entity_poly.pdbx_strand_id
1 'polypeptide(L)'
;MVDNAAPGPLGRIGGGRRFGLPAVRALLVLGAVVTLIGVVLLAACLRNDLAIEKRLGRATAEVVSVSFQRTVVRFATPDGAVHSPEQGVLYPDGLEPGQLVRIEYDTADPELARVAERTWALAILPISTFLLAVWAVLLPLVWWIRRRL
;
A
#
# COMPACT_ATOMS: atom_id res chain seq x y z
N MET A 1 23.09 38.63 64.80
CA MET A 1 23.77 37.51 64.13
C MET A 1 22.75 36.92 63.16
N VAL A 2 22.77 37.40 61.93
CA VAL A 2 21.78 37.04 60.89
C VAL A 2 22.48 36.10 59.92
N ASP A 3 22.06 34.86 59.95
CA ASP A 3 22.56 33.80 59.07
C ASP A 3 22.05 33.99 57.64
N ASN A 4 22.92 34.35 56.73
CA ASN A 4 22.63 34.59 55.35
C ASN A 4 22.85 33.29 54.55
N ALA A 5 21.83 32.41 54.56
CA ALA A 5 21.86 31.18 53.77
C ALA A 5 21.67 31.52 52.26
N ALA A 6 22.70 31.39 51.46
CA ALA A 6 22.66 31.51 50.03
C ALA A 6 21.78 30.41 49.40
N PRO A 7 20.89 30.72 48.42
CA PRO A 7 20.11 29.71 47.72
C PRO A 7 21.04 28.87 46.84
N GLY A 8 21.04 27.57 47.06
CA GLY A 8 21.74 26.58 46.25
C GLY A 8 21.33 26.60 44.78
N PRO A 9 22.20 26.20 43.86
CA PRO A 9 21.87 26.21 42.43
C PRO A 9 20.77 25.19 42.14
N LEU A 10 19.63 25.73 41.65
CA LEU A 10 18.53 24.91 41.13
C LEU A 10 19.07 24.02 39.99
N GLY A 11 19.07 22.74 40.24
CA GLY A 11 19.51 21.73 39.28
C GLY A 11 18.74 21.88 37.96
N ARG A 12 19.47 22.21 36.91
CA ARG A 12 18.96 22.16 35.54
C ARG A 12 18.47 20.73 35.26
N ILE A 13 17.16 20.56 35.16
CA ILE A 13 16.56 19.31 34.72
C ILE A 13 16.91 19.12 33.25
N GLY A 14 18.03 18.44 33.00
CA GLY A 14 18.49 18.04 31.66
C GLY A 14 17.69 16.88 31.09
N GLY A 15 16.36 17.03 30.97
CA GLY A 15 15.45 15.97 30.48
C GLY A 15 15.29 15.87 28.96
N GLY A 16 15.75 16.87 28.19
CA GLY A 16 15.42 16.96 26.76
C GLY A 16 16.22 16.05 25.81
N ARG A 17 17.42 15.62 26.19
CA ARG A 17 18.32 14.88 25.29
C ARG A 17 18.05 13.38 25.16
N ARG A 18 17.33 12.78 26.09
CA ARG A 18 17.13 11.32 26.15
C ARG A 18 16.04 10.80 25.22
N PHE A 19 15.11 11.65 24.78
CA PHE A 19 13.97 11.25 23.94
C PHE A 19 14.20 11.44 22.43
N GLY A 20 15.15 12.23 22.01
CA GLY A 20 15.34 12.57 20.60
C GLY A 20 15.91 11.42 19.75
N LEU A 21 16.95 10.74 20.23
CA LEU A 21 17.55 9.62 19.49
C LEU A 21 16.62 8.42 19.31
N PRO A 22 15.89 7.94 20.34
CA PRO A 22 14.92 6.85 20.14
C PRO A 22 13.75 7.27 19.25
N ALA A 23 13.29 8.53 19.31
CA ALA A 23 12.25 9.04 18.41
C ALA A 23 12.70 9.04 16.95
N VAL A 24 13.92 9.51 16.65
CA VAL A 24 14.48 9.46 15.29
C VAL A 24 14.58 8.03 14.78
N ARG A 25 15.05 7.09 15.62
CA ARG A 25 15.12 5.67 15.23
C ARG A 25 13.74 5.10 14.96
N ALA A 26 12.75 5.38 15.81
CA ALA A 26 11.38 4.93 15.62
C ALA A 26 10.78 5.43 14.30
N LEU A 27 10.97 6.71 13.96
CA LEU A 27 10.51 7.30 12.70
C LEU A 27 11.17 6.66 11.47
N LEU A 28 12.48 6.41 11.53
CA LEU A 28 13.20 5.75 10.44
C LEU A 28 12.76 4.29 10.27
N VAL A 29 12.54 3.56 11.38
CA VAL A 29 12.01 2.19 11.35
C VAL A 29 10.60 2.19 10.76
N LEU A 30 9.73 3.13 11.16
CA LEU A 30 8.40 3.27 10.59
C LEU A 30 8.46 3.49 9.07
N GLY A 31 9.30 4.42 8.61
CA GLY A 31 9.51 4.67 7.19
C GLY A 31 10.02 3.43 6.43
N ALA A 32 10.96 2.69 7.02
CA ALA A 32 11.48 1.45 6.44
C ALA A 32 10.39 0.36 6.34
N VAL A 33 9.57 0.18 7.39
CA VAL A 33 8.46 -0.79 7.38
C VAL A 33 7.42 -0.44 6.32
N VAL A 34 7.01 0.83 6.23
CA VAL A 34 6.06 1.29 5.21
C VAL A 34 6.61 1.07 3.80
N THR A 35 7.91 1.36 3.59
CA THR A 35 8.57 1.12 2.31
C THR A 35 8.60 -0.37 1.96
N LEU A 36 8.93 -1.23 2.93
CA LEU A 36 8.94 -2.68 2.75
C LEU A 36 7.55 -3.19 2.35
N ILE A 37 6.49 -2.73 3.02
CA ILE A 37 5.11 -3.08 2.68
C ILE A 37 4.80 -2.67 1.23
N GLY A 38 5.15 -1.45 0.82
CA GLY A 38 4.95 -0.98 -0.55
C GLY A 38 5.65 -1.85 -1.59
N VAL A 39 6.90 -2.24 -1.33
CA VAL A 39 7.68 -3.13 -2.21
C VAL A 39 7.03 -4.52 -2.30
N VAL A 40 6.59 -5.09 -1.17
CA VAL A 40 5.91 -6.39 -1.13
C VAL A 40 4.60 -6.36 -1.91
N LEU A 41 3.81 -5.29 -1.79
CA LEU A 41 2.56 -5.11 -2.56
C LEU A 41 2.84 -5.05 -4.06
N LEU A 42 3.84 -4.29 -4.51
CA LEU A 42 4.22 -4.22 -5.93
C LEU A 42 4.69 -5.59 -6.45
N ALA A 43 5.49 -6.31 -5.66
CA ALA A 43 5.94 -7.64 -6.01
C ALA A 43 4.78 -8.65 -6.13
N ALA A 44 3.77 -8.55 -5.25
CA ALA A 44 2.56 -9.36 -5.32
C ALA A 44 1.75 -9.07 -6.59
N CYS A 45 1.54 -7.79 -6.93
CA CYS A 45 0.87 -7.39 -8.17
C CYS A 45 1.61 -7.92 -9.40
N LEU A 46 2.93 -7.76 -9.46
CA LEU A 46 3.75 -8.29 -10.55
C LEU A 46 3.65 -9.82 -10.66
N ARG A 47 3.69 -10.53 -9.53
CA ARG A 47 3.57 -11.99 -9.52
C ARG A 47 2.22 -12.45 -10.08
N ASN A 48 1.13 -11.79 -9.69
CA ASN A 48 -0.21 -12.10 -10.19
C ASN A 48 -0.32 -11.87 -11.70
N ASP A 49 0.19 -10.76 -12.19
CA ASP A 49 0.21 -10.46 -13.63
C ASP A 49 1.03 -11.48 -14.42
N LEU A 50 2.21 -11.85 -13.92
CA LEU A 50 3.04 -12.88 -14.56
C LEU A 50 2.37 -14.26 -14.56
N ALA A 51 1.55 -14.58 -13.55
CA ALA A 51 0.78 -15.82 -13.52
C ALA A 51 -0.28 -15.82 -14.63
N ILE A 52 -1.04 -14.73 -14.76
CA ILE A 52 -2.04 -14.55 -15.83
C ILE A 52 -1.37 -14.61 -17.21
N GLU A 53 -0.26 -13.91 -17.42
CA GLU A 53 0.44 -13.89 -18.72
C GLU A 53 0.98 -15.24 -19.17
N LYS A 54 1.41 -16.08 -18.21
CA LYS A 54 1.92 -17.43 -18.51
C LYS A 54 0.83 -18.37 -19.05
N ARG A 55 -0.41 -18.18 -18.65
CA ARG A 55 -1.56 -19.04 -18.98
C ARG A 55 -2.78 -18.20 -19.31
N LEU A 56 -2.61 -17.30 -20.26
CA LEU A 56 -3.55 -16.26 -20.59
C LEU A 56 -4.85 -16.81 -21.21
N GLY A 57 -5.95 -16.71 -20.45
CA GLY A 57 -7.30 -16.82 -20.93
C GLY A 57 -7.94 -15.45 -21.10
N ARG A 58 -8.86 -15.32 -22.03
CA ARG A 58 -9.64 -14.10 -22.26
C ARG A 58 -11.11 -14.40 -22.26
N ALA A 59 -11.89 -13.55 -21.60
CA ALA A 59 -13.34 -13.68 -21.57
C ALA A 59 -14.00 -12.28 -21.53
N THR A 60 -15.29 -12.25 -21.84
CA THR A 60 -16.15 -11.10 -21.54
C THR A 60 -16.88 -11.39 -20.24
N ALA A 61 -16.72 -10.51 -19.25
CA ALA A 61 -17.36 -10.60 -17.97
C ALA A 61 -18.43 -9.53 -17.80
N GLU A 62 -19.48 -9.87 -17.07
CA GLU A 62 -20.48 -8.93 -16.60
C GLU A 62 -20.09 -8.44 -15.19
N VAL A 63 -20.11 -7.14 -14.97
CA VAL A 63 -19.91 -6.55 -13.65
C VAL A 63 -21.17 -6.73 -12.82
N VAL A 64 -21.11 -7.58 -11.81
CA VAL A 64 -22.26 -7.90 -10.95
C VAL A 64 -22.45 -6.83 -9.88
N SER A 65 -21.37 -6.42 -9.24
CA SER A 65 -21.42 -5.38 -8.21
C SER A 65 -20.07 -4.65 -8.08
N VAL A 66 -20.16 -3.38 -7.71
CA VAL A 66 -18.98 -2.53 -7.43
C VAL A 66 -19.08 -2.04 -6.00
N SER A 67 -18.06 -2.29 -5.21
CA SER A 67 -17.93 -1.79 -3.84
C SER A 67 -16.56 -1.15 -3.64
N PHE A 68 -16.39 -0.42 -2.53
CA PHE A 68 -15.11 0.20 -2.20
C PHE A 68 -13.95 -0.82 -2.07
N GLN A 69 -14.26 -2.05 -1.66
CA GLN A 69 -13.24 -3.08 -1.41
C GLN A 69 -12.97 -3.98 -2.61
N ARG A 70 -13.99 -4.22 -3.43
CA ARG A 70 -13.87 -5.14 -4.57
C ARG A 70 -14.94 -4.90 -5.63
N THR A 71 -14.63 -5.23 -6.87
CA THR A 71 -15.57 -5.32 -7.97
C THR A 71 -15.76 -6.77 -8.36
N VAL A 72 -16.98 -7.26 -8.19
CA VAL A 72 -17.36 -8.64 -8.52
C VAL A 72 -17.79 -8.71 -9.97
N VAL A 73 -17.19 -9.63 -10.71
CA VAL A 73 -17.52 -9.91 -12.10
C VAL A 73 -17.96 -11.37 -12.25
N ARG A 74 -18.72 -11.68 -13.29
CA ARG A 74 -19.11 -13.03 -13.68
C ARG A 74 -18.73 -13.26 -15.14
N PHE A 75 -18.08 -14.38 -15.40
CA PHE A 75 -17.70 -14.76 -16.77
C PHE A 75 -17.76 -16.28 -16.96
N ALA A 76 -17.90 -16.71 -18.21
CA ALA A 76 -17.84 -18.12 -18.58
C ALA A 76 -16.49 -18.42 -19.26
N THR A 77 -15.92 -19.57 -18.91
CA THR A 77 -14.75 -20.14 -19.56
C THR A 77 -15.16 -20.98 -20.77
N PRO A 78 -14.25 -21.30 -21.70
CA PRO A 78 -14.57 -22.05 -22.91
C PRO A 78 -15.16 -23.44 -22.69
N ASP A 79 -14.94 -24.05 -21.53
CA ASP A 79 -15.52 -25.31 -21.07
C ASP A 79 -16.97 -25.18 -20.56
N GLY A 80 -17.49 -23.95 -20.54
CA GLY A 80 -18.87 -23.64 -20.10
C GLY A 80 -19.00 -23.42 -18.59
N ALA A 81 -17.92 -23.49 -17.81
CA ALA A 81 -17.95 -23.17 -16.40
C ALA A 81 -18.11 -21.67 -16.17
N VAL A 82 -18.93 -21.29 -15.19
CA VAL A 82 -19.15 -19.91 -14.80
C VAL A 82 -18.34 -19.59 -13.56
N HIS A 83 -17.49 -18.59 -13.64
CA HIS A 83 -16.62 -18.13 -12.56
C HIS A 83 -17.02 -16.75 -12.08
N SER A 84 -16.86 -16.52 -10.78
CA SER A 84 -17.07 -15.23 -10.14
C SER A 84 -16.02 -15.08 -9.04
N PRO A 85 -14.84 -14.50 -9.37
CA PRO A 85 -13.72 -14.40 -8.43
C PRO A 85 -14.14 -13.81 -7.08
N GLU A 86 -13.88 -14.55 -5.99
CA GLU A 86 -14.30 -14.15 -4.64
C GLU A 86 -13.65 -12.83 -4.20
N GLN A 87 -12.40 -12.61 -4.59
CA GLN A 87 -11.68 -11.39 -4.30
C GLN A 87 -12.01 -10.23 -5.27
N GLY A 88 -12.81 -10.51 -6.31
CA GLY A 88 -13.12 -9.60 -7.38
C GLY A 88 -12.03 -9.55 -8.46
N VAL A 89 -12.27 -8.74 -9.50
CA VAL A 89 -11.32 -8.55 -10.61
C VAL A 89 -10.21 -7.56 -10.20
N LEU A 90 -9.00 -7.81 -10.67
CA LEU A 90 -7.87 -6.89 -10.46
C LEU A 90 -8.01 -5.64 -11.35
N TYR A 91 -7.58 -4.50 -10.81
CA TYR A 91 -7.58 -3.18 -11.49
C TYR A 91 -8.96 -2.75 -12.00
N PRO A 92 -10.01 -2.73 -11.14
CA PRO A 92 -11.41 -2.53 -11.55
C PRO A 92 -11.82 -1.08 -11.77
N ASP A 93 -10.88 -0.15 -11.87
CA ASP A 93 -11.15 1.29 -11.92
C ASP A 93 -12.15 1.66 -13.03
N GLY A 94 -13.13 2.51 -12.69
CA GLY A 94 -14.12 3.03 -13.64
C GLY A 94 -15.14 2.00 -14.15
N LEU A 95 -15.41 0.91 -13.44
CA LEU A 95 -16.44 -0.07 -13.79
C LEU A 95 -17.77 0.25 -13.10
N GLU A 96 -18.88 -0.06 -13.81
CA GLU A 96 -20.24 0.11 -13.31
C GLU A 96 -21.00 -1.23 -13.32
N PRO A 97 -21.93 -1.46 -12.36
CA PRO A 97 -22.76 -2.66 -12.35
C PRO A 97 -23.57 -2.81 -13.65
N GLY A 98 -23.63 -4.04 -14.18
CA GLY A 98 -24.27 -4.35 -15.45
C GLY A 98 -23.41 -4.10 -16.70
N GLN A 99 -22.23 -3.52 -16.54
CA GLN A 99 -21.30 -3.30 -17.65
C GLN A 99 -20.66 -4.61 -18.10
N LEU A 100 -20.50 -4.78 -19.42
CA LEU A 100 -19.68 -5.84 -20.00
C LEU A 100 -18.23 -5.34 -20.15
N VAL A 101 -17.30 -6.10 -19.61
CA VAL A 101 -15.87 -5.76 -19.63
C VAL A 101 -15.05 -6.96 -20.12
N ARG A 102 -14.03 -6.69 -20.93
CA ARG A 102 -13.05 -7.72 -21.31
C ARG A 102 -12.11 -7.97 -20.14
N ILE A 103 -11.92 -9.24 -19.83
CA ILE A 103 -11.01 -9.67 -18.76
C ILE A 103 -9.96 -10.65 -19.30
N GLU A 104 -8.86 -10.70 -18.61
CA GLU A 104 -7.79 -11.68 -18.75
C GLU A 104 -7.69 -12.46 -17.45
N TYR A 105 -7.55 -13.78 -17.54
CA TYR A 105 -7.50 -14.65 -16.37
C TYR A 105 -6.45 -15.74 -16.56
N ASP A 106 -5.99 -16.34 -15.46
CA ASP A 106 -5.14 -17.53 -15.50
C ASP A 106 -6.01 -18.76 -15.79
N THR A 107 -5.74 -19.46 -16.90
CA THR A 107 -6.52 -20.66 -17.28
C THR A 107 -6.39 -21.83 -16.29
N ALA A 108 -5.38 -21.85 -15.45
CA ALA A 108 -5.25 -22.85 -14.39
C ALA A 108 -5.87 -22.39 -13.06
N ASP A 109 -6.11 -21.09 -12.90
CA ASP A 109 -6.77 -20.50 -11.72
C ASP A 109 -7.69 -19.36 -12.17
N PRO A 110 -8.92 -19.65 -12.63
CA PRO A 110 -9.85 -18.62 -13.08
C PRO A 110 -10.30 -17.62 -12.01
N GLU A 111 -10.00 -17.89 -10.72
CA GLU A 111 -10.19 -16.92 -9.64
C GLU A 111 -9.21 -15.75 -9.73
N LEU A 112 -8.08 -15.93 -10.44
CA LEU A 112 -7.13 -14.87 -10.72
C LEU A 112 -7.45 -14.20 -12.06
N ALA A 113 -8.22 -13.12 -12.02
CA ALA A 113 -8.65 -12.37 -13.20
C ALA A 113 -8.36 -10.87 -13.06
N ARG A 114 -8.01 -10.23 -14.17
CA ARG A 114 -7.79 -8.78 -14.27
C ARG A 114 -8.60 -8.18 -15.43
N VAL A 115 -8.85 -6.88 -15.39
CA VAL A 115 -9.38 -6.15 -16.53
C VAL A 115 -8.34 -6.17 -17.65
N ALA A 116 -8.77 -6.50 -18.87
CA ALA A 116 -7.88 -6.60 -20.03
C ALA A 116 -7.06 -5.33 -20.24
N GLU A 117 -5.80 -5.51 -20.63
CA GLU A 117 -4.83 -4.43 -20.89
C GLU A 117 -4.42 -3.62 -19.64
N ARG A 118 -4.87 -3.99 -18.44
CA ARG A 118 -4.47 -3.37 -17.18
C ARG A 118 -3.48 -4.26 -16.45
N THR A 119 -2.39 -3.67 -16.01
CA THR A 119 -1.26 -4.39 -15.40
C THR A 119 -0.84 -3.79 -14.08
N TRP A 120 0.06 -4.45 -13.39
CA TRP A 120 0.70 -3.98 -12.16
C TRP A 120 1.29 -2.56 -12.27
N ALA A 121 1.59 -2.09 -13.49
CA ALA A 121 2.07 -0.74 -13.74
C ALA A 121 1.11 0.33 -13.21
N LEU A 122 -0.21 0.06 -13.19
CA LEU A 122 -1.22 0.95 -12.60
C LEU A 122 -1.05 1.09 -11.07
N ALA A 123 -0.50 0.09 -10.39
CA ALA A 123 -0.24 0.14 -8.96
C ALA A 123 1.02 0.94 -8.60
N ILE A 124 1.95 1.15 -9.54
CA ILE A 124 3.19 1.90 -9.29
C ILE A 124 2.87 3.33 -8.86
N LEU A 125 2.01 4.00 -9.59
CA LEU A 125 1.74 5.42 -9.39
C LEU A 125 1.15 5.71 -7.99
N PRO A 126 0.07 5.08 -7.52
CA PRO A 126 -0.47 5.33 -6.19
C PRO A 126 0.50 4.91 -5.07
N ILE A 127 1.19 3.77 -5.21
CA ILE A 127 2.13 3.29 -4.19
C ILE A 127 3.35 4.21 -4.11
N SER A 128 3.95 4.60 -5.23
CA SER A 128 5.10 5.52 -5.24
C SER A 128 4.74 6.90 -4.72
N THR A 129 3.57 7.44 -5.08
CA THR A 129 3.08 8.73 -4.58
C THR A 129 2.88 8.69 -3.08
N PHE A 130 2.28 7.62 -2.55
CA PHE A 130 2.11 7.43 -1.12
C PHE A 130 3.46 7.36 -0.40
N LEU A 131 4.41 6.57 -0.90
CA LEU A 131 5.76 6.47 -0.32
C LEU A 131 6.50 7.82 -0.34
N LEU A 132 6.41 8.56 -1.44
CA LEU A 132 7.00 9.91 -1.53
C LEU A 132 6.39 10.85 -0.50
N ALA A 133 5.06 10.84 -0.32
CA ALA A 133 4.39 11.66 0.69
C ALA A 133 4.84 11.31 2.11
N VAL A 134 4.95 10.01 2.43
CA VAL A 134 5.45 9.54 3.74
C VAL A 134 6.87 10.06 3.98
N TRP A 135 7.78 9.89 3.03
CA TRP A 135 9.16 10.35 3.18
C TRP A 135 9.29 11.88 3.17
N ALA A 136 8.45 12.59 2.42
CA ALA A 136 8.39 14.06 2.44
C ALA A 136 8.02 14.63 3.82
N VAL A 137 7.28 13.88 4.63
CA VAL A 137 6.96 14.26 6.01
C VAL A 137 8.03 13.77 6.98
N LEU A 138 8.49 12.52 6.84
CA LEU A 138 9.43 11.91 7.77
C LEU A 138 10.81 12.57 7.74
N LEU A 139 11.35 12.89 6.56
CA LEU A 139 12.70 13.46 6.45
C LEU A 139 12.82 14.84 7.10
N PRO A 140 11.94 15.82 6.86
CA PRO A 140 11.97 17.10 7.55
C PRO A 140 11.79 16.96 9.06
N LEU A 141 10.92 16.05 9.50
CA LEU A 141 10.65 15.82 10.91
C LEU A 141 11.90 15.25 11.61
N VAL A 142 12.54 14.25 11.02
CA VAL A 142 13.80 13.67 11.51
C VAL A 142 14.89 14.73 11.57
N TRP A 143 15.03 15.53 10.51
CA TRP A 143 16.01 16.60 10.43
C TRP A 143 15.76 17.68 11.50
N TRP A 144 14.51 18.09 11.71
CA TRP A 144 14.15 19.07 12.73
C TRP A 144 14.44 18.56 14.16
N ILE A 145 14.11 17.28 14.45
CA ILE A 145 14.44 16.67 15.74
C ILE A 145 15.96 16.61 15.94
N ARG A 146 16.73 16.21 14.92
CA ARG A 146 18.19 16.13 15.00
C ARG A 146 18.86 17.49 15.20
N ARG A 147 18.30 18.57 14.65
CA ARG A 147 18.82 19.94 14.89
C ARG A 147 18.56 20.45 16.30
N ARG A 148 17.58 19.90 17.00
CA ARG A 148 17.25 20.28 18.37
C ARG A 148 17.96 19.42 19.43
N LEU A 149 18.67 18.39 19.03
CA LEU A 149 19.53 17.55 19.88
C LEU A 149 20.90 18.14 20.03
#